data_b6bf965c06dc241f9f60f86539ca6f7c
#
_entry.id   b6bf965c06dc241f9f60f86539ca6f7c
#
_cell.length_a   1.000
_cell.length_b   1.000
_cell.length_c   1.000
_cell.angle_alpha   90.00
_cell.angle_beta   90.00
_cell.angle_gamma   90.00
#
_symmetry.space_group_name_H-M   'P 1'
#
loop_
_entity.id
_entity.type
_entity.pdbx_description
1 polymer ?
#
loop_
_entity_poly.entity_id
_entity_poly.type
_entity_poly.pdbx_seq_one_letter_code
_entity_poly.pdbx_strand_id
1 'polypeptide(L)'
;ISIAGPSGSGTALVVTGIGTVKADDPRLNARLDSDLVQPVRVVLDGNARLDPGAALFQVDGPVLIVTAGEQNGDSYGFDARTELINLQGDDGRVDLSALVMELGVRGCNDILVEAGAGVAGAFAARDLVDEYLFYLAPDLLGSGGRGMFELRGIRNLVDRIPLEIQEVQQLGRDLRLRLRPVRRS
;
A
#
# COMPACT_ATOMS: atom_id res chain seq x y z
N ILE A 1 4.42 5.10 -0.74
CA ILE A 1 3.55 6.07 -1.43
C ILE A 1 2.39 6.43 -0.53
N SER A 2 1.92 7.66 -0.60
CA SER A 2 0.82 8.17 0.20
C SER A 2 -0.32 8.63 -0.70
N ILE A 3 -1.55 8.42 -0.22
CA ILE A 3 -2.78 8.90 -0.81
C ILE A 3 -3.43 9.76 0.26
N ALA A 4 -3.52 11.07 0.01
CA ALA A 4 -4.10 12.01 0.96
C ALA A 4 -5.61 12.16 0.73
N GLY A 5 -6.38 12.09 1.83
CA GLY A 5 -7.77 12.48 1.84
C GLY A 5 -7.94 13.96 2.24
N PRO A 6 -9.18 14.48 2.28
CA PRO A 6 -9.46 15.82 2.77
C PRO A 6 -9.01 15.93 4.24
N SER A 7 -8.22 16.95 4.54
CA SER A 7 -7.56 17.19 5.84
C SER A 7 -8.53 17.09 7.02
N GLY A 8 -8.24 16.19 7.95
CA GLY A 8 -8.96 15.99 9.20
C GLY A 8 -8.29 14.90 10.03
N SER A 9 -8.63 14.77 11.30
CA SER A 9 -8.17 13.71 12.20
C SER A 9 -8.76 12.36 11.78
N GLY A 10 -8.21 11.76 10.74
CA GLY A 10 -8.63 10.44 10.25
C GLY A 10 -7.82 9.30 10.87
N THR A 11 -8.34 8.09 10.74
CA THR A 11 -7.63 6.88 11.13
C THR A 11 -6.49 6.62 10.14
N ALA A 12 -5.26 6.54 10.64
CA ALA A 12 -4.11 6.13 9.83
C ALA A 12 -4.25 4.67 9.40
N LEU A 13 -3.87 4.36 8.17
CA LEU A 13 -3.88 2.98 7.69
C LEU A 13 -2.67 2.67 6.81
N VAL A 14 -2.29 1.40 6.79
CA VAL A 14 -1.21 0.88 5.95
C VAL A 14 -1.76 -0.17 5.01
N VAL A 15 -1.58 0.03 3.71
CA VAL A 15 -1.94 -0.93 2.67
C VAL A 15 -0.72 -1.68 2.21
N THR A 16 -0.82 -3.00 2.16
CA THR A 16 0.21 -3.87 1.57
C THR A 16 -0.39 -4.92 0.65
N GLY A 17 0.44 -5.62 -0.11
CA GLY A 17 0.01 -6.76 -0.92
C GLY A 17 0.41 -8.09 -0.30
N ILE A 18 -0.34 -9.15 -0.60
CA ILE A 18 -0.06 -10.51 -0.14
C ILE A 18 1.36 -10.98 -0.50
N GLY A 19 1.92 -10.47 -1.61
CA GLY A 19 3.30 -10.77 -2.00
C GLY A 19 4.32 -10.29 -0.97
N THR A 20 4.15 -9.08 -0.41
CA THR A 20 4.98 -8.52 0.65
C THR A 20 4.79 -9.31 1.96
N VAL A 21 3.54 -9.65 2.32
CA VAL A 21 3.29 -10.45 3.53
C VAL A 21 3.99 -11.80 3.45
N LYS A 22 3.91 -12.48 2.31
CA LYS A 22 4.58 -13.80 2.12
C LYS A 22 6.10 -13.74 2.06
N ALA A 23 6.67 -12.62 1.62
CA ALA A 23 8.12 -12.48 1.50
C ALA A 23 8.77 -12.06 2.81
N ASP A 24 8.16 -11.14 3.54
CA ASP A 24 8.80 -10.42 4.64
C ASP A 24 8.09 -10.61 5.99
N ASP A 25 6.90 -11.24 6.01
CA ASP A 25 6.04 -11.43 7.19
C ASP A 25 5.97 -10.18 8.11
N PRO A 26 5.59 -9.01 7.57
CA PRO A 26 5.68 -7.76 8.29
C PRO A 26 4.56 -7.65 9.33
N ARG A 27 4.86 -7.01 10.47
CA ARG A 27 3.85 -6.70 11.48
C ARG A 27 2.95 -5.53 11.12
N LEU A 28 3.39 -4.63 10.23
CA LEU A 28 2.69 -3.41 9.80
C LEU A 28 2.20 -2.56 10.98
N ASN A 29 3.03 -2.40 11.99
CA ASN A 29 2.71 -1.67 13.21
C ASN A 29 3.49 -0.36 13.31
N ALA A 30 2.89 0.66 13.93
CA ALA A 30 3.61 1.85 14.36
C ALA A 30 4.57 1.48 15.50
N ARG A 31 5.84 1.88 15.38
CA ARG A 31 6.91 1.56 16.36
C ARG A 31 7.31 2.77 17.20
N LEU A 32 6.47 3.78 17.25
CA LEU A 32 6.64 4.95 18.11
C LEU A 32 5.99 4.66 19.47
N ASP A 33 6.31 5.44 20.49
CA ASP A 33 5.99 5.23 21.90
C ASP A 33 4.59 4.68 22.22
N SER A 34 4.46 4.08 23.40
CA SER A 34 3.48 3.09 23.84
C SER A 34 1.97 3.44 23.77
N ASP A 35 1.60 4.67 23.44
CA ASP A 35 0.20 5.12 23.50
C ASP A 35 -0.44 5.41 22.12
N LEU A 36 0.21 4.98 21.04
CA LEU A 36 -0.32 5.21 19.69
C LEU A 36 -1.38 4.18 19.31
N VAL A 37 -2.49 4.67 18.81
CA VAL A 37 -3.48 3.83 18.14
C VAL A 37 -2.82 3.19 16.93
N GLN A 38 -2.83 1.86 16.89
CA GLN A 38 -2.23 1.12 15.78
C GLN A 38 -3.01 1.40 14.49
N PRO A 39 -2.32 1.52 13.34
CA PRO A 39 -2.99 1.75 12.06
C PRO A 39 -3.87 0.56 11.67
N VAL A 40 -4.93 0.82 10.92
CA VAL A 40 -5.65 -0.23 10.22
C VAL A 40 -4.73 -0.87 9.19
N ARG A 41 -4.58 -2.19 9.23
CA ARG A 41 -3.74 -2.95 8.29
C ARG A 41 -4.61 -3.49 7.17
N VAL A 42 -4.35 -3.06 5.96
CA VAL A 42 -5.09 -3.48 4.76
C VAL A 42 -4.22 -4.40 3.92
N VAL A 43 -4.67 -5.61 3.68
CA VAL A 43 -3.95 -6.58 2.85
C VAL A 43 -4.71 -6.83 1.55
N LEU A 44 -4.07 -6.51 0.42
CA LEU A 44 -4.59 -6.84 -0.90
C LEU A 44 -4.26 -8.30 -1.22
N ASP A 45 -5.25 -9.17 -1.10
CA ASP A 45 -5.13 -10.61 -1.34
C ASP A 45 -6.26 -11.14 -2.23
N GLY A 46 -6.20 -10.82 -3.51
CA GLY A 46 -7.25 -11.15 -4.46
C GLY A 46 -7.73 -12.61 -4.45
N ASN A 47 -6.90 -13.54 -4.01
CA ASN A 47 -7.21 -14.99 -4.00
C ASN A 47 -7.28 -15.57 -2.58
N ALA A 48 -7.35 -14.74 -1.55
CA ALA A 48 -7.46 -15.14 -0.15
C ALA A 48 -6.43 -16.22 0.27
N ARG A 49 -5.15 -15.88 0.14
CA ARG A 49 -4.00 -16.76 0.43
C ARG A 49 -3.26 -16.38 1.70
N LEU A 50 -3.80 -15.40 2.45
CA LEU A 50 -3.21 -14.92 3.69
C LEU A 50 -3.30 -16.01 4.76
N ASP A 51 -2.17 -16.27 5.41
CA ASP A 51 -2.09 -17.22 6.51
C ASP A 51 -2.60 -16.55 7.81
N PRO A 52 -3.54 -17.15 8.55
CA PRO A 52 -3.95 -16.66 9.87
C PRO A 52 -2.82 -16.59 10.89
N GLY A 53 -1.72 -17.31 10.68
CA GLY A 53 -0.51 -17.28 11.51
C GLY A 53 0.44 -16.11 11.21
N ALA A 54 0.16 -15.28 10.20
CA ALA A 54 1.05 -14.18 9.81
C ALA A 54 1.30 -13.18 10.95
N ALA A 55 2.51 -12.61 10.99
CA ALA A 55 2.95 -11.71 12.08
C ALA A 55 2.06 -10.47 12.25
N LEU A 56 1.38 -10.03 11.20
CA LEU A 56 0.46 -8.91 11.28
C LEU A 56 -0.73 -9.16 12.23
N PHE A 57 -1.15 -10.42 12.45
CA PHE A 57 -2.22 -10.76 13.39
C PHE A 57 -1.75 -10.82 14.86
N GLN A 58 -0.43 -10.84 15.10
CA GLN A 58 0.13 -10.82 16.45
C GLN A 58 0.15 -9.41 17.08
N VAL A 59 -0.25 -8.39 16.32
CA VAL A 59 -0.34 -7.00 16.76
C VAL A 59 -1.80 -6.63 16.95
N ASP A 60 -2.12 -5.91 18.01
CA ASP A 60 -3.47 -5.42 18.25
C ASP A 60 -3.91 -4.42 17.16
N GLY A 61 -5.23 -4.32 16.97
CA GLY A 61 -5.85 -3.42 16.02
C GLY A 61 -6.50 -4.13 14.82
N PRO A 62 -7.28 -3.41 14.02
CA PRO A 62 -8.09 -3.98 12.96
C PRO A 62 -7.25 -4.40 11.74
N VAL A 63 -7.70 -5.48 11.09
CA VAL A 63 -7.15 -5.96 9.81
C VAL A 63 -8.27 -6.02 8.79
N LEU A 64 -8.05 -5.45 7.61
CA LEU A 64 -8.96 -5.52 6.48
C LEU A 64 -8.31 -6.33 5.36
N ILE A 65 -8.91 -7.42 4.97
CA ILE A 65 -8.46 -8.23 3.83
C ILE A 65 -9.34 -7.92 2.64
N VAL A 66 -8.72 -7.53 1.53
CA VAL A 66 -9.43 -7.16 0.31
C VAL A 66 -9.21 -8.21 -0.74
N THR A 67 -10.29 -8.86 -1.17
CA THR A 67 -10.27 -9.94 -2.15
C THR A 67 -10.83 -9.50 -3.50
N ALA A 68 -10.55 -10.29 -4.55
CA ALA A 68 -11.09 -10.12 -5.90
C ALA A 68 -11.83 -11.40 -6.31
N GLY A 69 -12.95 -11.66 -5.69
CA GLY A 69 -13.76 -12.85 -5.91
C GLY A 69 -14.54 -13.23 -4.65
N GLU A 70 -15.64 -13.94 -4.84
CA GLU A 70 -16.44 -14.43 -3.71
C GLU A 70 -15.61 -15.40 -2.87
N GLN A 71 -15.47 -15.07 -1.61
CA GLN A 71 -14.79 -15.90 -0.62
C GLN A 71 -15.72 -16.10 0.57
N ASN A 72 -15.87 -17.32 1.03
CA ASN A 72 -16.62 -17.61 2.25
C ASN A 72 -15.75 -17.25 3.46
N GLY A 73 -16.02 -16.10 4.07
CA GLY A 73 -15.25 -15.56 5.20
C GLY A 73 -15.10 -16.51 6.39
N ASP A 74 -16.09 -17.37 6.62
CA ASP A 74 -16.11 -18.34 7.73
C ASP A 74 -15.04 -19.44 7.61
N SER A 75 -14.38 -19.57 6.47
CA SER A 75 -13.42 -20.66 6.21
C SER A 75 -11.98 -20.33 6.60
N TYR A 76 -11.66 -19.07 6.98
CA TYR A 76 -10.25 -18.63 7.09
C TYR A 76 -9.66 -18.68 8.50
N GLY A 77 -10.47 -18.88 9.55
CA GLY A 77 -9.97 -18.93 10.92
C GLY A 77 -9.39 -17.61 11.44
N PHE A 78 -9.75 -16.49 10.84
CA PHE A 78 -9.34 -15.17 11.32
C PHE A 78 -10.09 -14.78 12.59
N ASP A 79 -9.49 -13.91 13.40
CA ASP A 79 -10.12 -13.41 14.62
C ASP A 79 -11.19 -12.33 14.33
N ALA A 80 -11.96 -11.96 15.36
CA ALA A 80 -13.05 -10.99 15.28
C ALA A 80 -12.60 -9.55 14.90
N ARG A 81 -11.28 -9.27 14.87
CA ARG A 81 -10.71 -7.98 14.45
C ARG A 81 -10.46 -7.92 12.95
N THR A 82 -10.70 -9.03 12.26
CA THR A 82 -10.42 -9.17 10.83
C THR A 82 -11.72 -9.12 10.04
N GLU A 83 -11.77 -8.21 9.09
CA GLU A 83 -12.87 -8.06 8.15
C GLU A 83 -12.39 -8.46 6.74
N LEU A 84 -13.23 -9.18 6.01
CA LEU A 84 -13.04 -9.46 4.58
C LEU A 84 -14.02 -8.63 3.78
N ILE A 85 -13.51 -7.96 2.74
CA ILE A 85 -14.34 -7.29 1.74
C ILE A 85 -13.95 -7.78 0.35
N ASN A 86 -14.95 -7.90 -0.52
CA ASN A 86 -14.74 -8.23 -1.93
C ASN A 86 -14.85 -6.95 -2.77
N LEU A 87 -13.76 -6.57 -3.43
CA LEU A 87 -13.71 -5.45 -4.36
C LEU A 87 -13.07 -5.94 -5.67
N GLN A 88 -13.83 -6.73 -6.43
CA GLN A 88 -13.37 -7.28 -7.70
C GLN A 88 -13.50 -6.26 -8.83
N GLY A 89 -12.38 -5.97 -9.50
CA GLY A 89 -12.36 -5.21 -10.73
C GLY A 89 -12.61 -6.07 -11.98
N ASP A 90 -12.83 -5.42 -13.11
CA ASP A 90 -13.10 -6.07 -14.40
C ASP A 90 -11.98 -6.99 -14.88
N ASP A 91 -10.75 -6.75 -14.43
CA ASP A 91 -9.57 -7.58 -14.74
C ASP A 91 -9.37 -8.78 -13.80
N GLY A 92 -10.35 -9.06 -12.92
CA GLY A 92 -10.28 -10.12 -11.93
C GLY A 92 -9.30 -9.87 -10.80
N ARG A 93 -8.85 -8.63 -10.63
CA ARG A 93 -8.00 -8.17 -9.53
C ARG A 93 -8.78 -7.28 -8.59
N VAL A 94 -8.18 -6.92 -7.47
CA VAL A 94 -8.75 -5.91 -6.57
C VAL A 94 -8.87 -4.57 -7.30
N ASP A 95 -10.08 -4.00 -7.29
CA ASP A 95 -10.34 -2.64 -7.76
C ASP A 95 -9.79 -1.62 -6.76
N LEU A 96 -8.65 -1.02 -7.10
CA LEU A 96 -7.98 -0.05 -6.24
C LEU A 96 -8.75 1.27 -6.13
N SER A 97 -9.54 1.66 -7.13
CA SER A 97 -10.35 2.86 -7.09
C SER A 97 -11.53 2.68 -6.12
N ALA A 98 -12.20 1.52 -6.20
CA ALA A 98 -13.23 1.15 -5.25
C ALA A 98 -12.68 1.03 -3.82
N LEU A 99 -11.45 0.49 -3.66
CA LEU A 99 -10.78 0.43 -2.37
C LEU A 99 -10.56 1.83 -1.76
N VAL A 100 -10.01 2.78 -2.52
CA VAL A 100 -9.76 4.14 -2.03
C VAL A 100 -11.07 4.82 -1.62
N MET A 101 -12.16 4.64 -2.39
CA MET A 101 -13.48 5.15 -2.04
C MET A 101 -14.02 4.51 -0.75
N GLU A 102 -13.93 3.19 -0.61
CA GLU A 102 -14.38 2.45 0.57
C GLU A 102 -13.63 2.91 1.83
N LEU A 103 -12.30 3.07 1.74
CA LEU A 103 -11.49 3.57 2.85
C LEU A 103 -11.86 5.02 3.21
N GLY A 104 -12.17 5.86 2.23
CA GLY A 104 -12.69 7.21 2.45
C GLY A 104 -14.03 7.23 3.18
N VAL A 105 -14.97 6.35 2.81
CA VAL A 105 -16.27 6.19 3.50
C VAL A 105 -16.07 5.76 4.96
N ARG A 106 -15.05 4.96 5.25
CA ARG A 106 -14.66 4.54 6.60
C ARG A 106 -13.94 5.64 7.41
N GLY A 107 -13.79 6.85 6.85
CA GLY A 107 -13.14 7.99 7.51
C GLY A 107 -11.61 7.92 7.52
N CYS A 108 -11.01 7.11 6.66
CA CYS A 108 -9.57 7.05 6.50
C CYS A 108 -9.10 8.15 5.55
N ASN A 109 -8.40 9.15 6.09
CA ASN A 109 -7.95 10.31 5.32
C ASN A 109 -6.52 10.19 4.79
N ASP A 110 -5.70 9.36 5.42
CA ASP A 110 -4.31 9.14 5.02
C ASP A 110 -4.06 7.64 4.80
N ILE A 111 -3.72 7.29 3.58
CA ILE A 111 -3.43 5.92 3.17
C ILE A 111 -1.93 5.81 2.87
N LEU A 112 -1.19 5.11 3.71
CA LEU A 112 0.19 4.75 3.43
C LEU A 112 0.23 3.40 2.70
N VAL A 113 0.73 3.38 1.47
CA VAL A 113 0.93 2.13 0.73
C VAL A 113 2.39 1.70 0.86
N GLU A 114 2.63 0.65 1.63
CA GLU A 114 3.92 -0.03 1.79
C GLU A 114 3.85 -1.41 1.14
N ALA A 115 4.17 -1.50 -0.12
CA ALA A 115 3.99 -2.71 -0.89
C ALA A 115 5.09 -2.91 -1.95
N GLY A 116 5.20 -4.12 -2.45
CA GLY A 116 6.11 -4.44 -3.55
C GLY A 116 5.73 -3.76 -4.86
N ALA A 117 6.63 -3.84 -5.84
CA ALA A 117 6.59 -3.16 -7.12
C ALA A 117 5.26 -3.30 -7.89
N GLY A 118 4.60 -4.46 -7.79
CA GLY A 118 3.34 -4.74 -8.48
C GLY A 118 2.19 -3.89 -7.95
N VAL A 119 2.02 -3.82 -6.62
CA VAL A 119 0.95 -3.02 -5.98
C VAL A 119 1.28 -1.53 -6.12
N ALA A 120 2.52 -1.12 -5.81
CA ALA A 120 2.96 0.27 -5.96
C ALA A 120 2.78 0.77 -7.41
N GLY A 121 3.15 -0.05 -8.40
CA GLY A 121 2.94 0.22 -9.81
C GLY A 121 1.46 0.31 -10.20
N ALA A 122 0.61 -0.53 -9.61
CA ALA A 122 -0.82 -0.52 -9.89
C ALA A 122 -1.53 0.75 -9.38
N PHE A 123 -1.15 1.26 -8.20
CA PHE A 123 -1.62 2.56 -7.69
C PHE A 123 -1.12 3.71 -8.57
N ALA A 124 0.17 3.72 -8.92
CA ALA A 124 0.76 4.74 -9.77
C ALA A 124 0.12 4.80 -11.17
N ALA A 125 -0.11 3.64 -11.79
CA ALA A 125 -0.71 3.54 -13.13
C ALA A 125 -2.18 4.01 -13.18
N ARG A 126 -2.88 4.05 -12.04
CA ARG A 126 -4.27 4.53 -11.91
C ARG A 126 -4.39 5.97 -11.42
N ASP A 127 -3.27 6.69 -11.32
CA ASP A 127 -3.22 8.08 -10.80
C ASP A 127 -3.86 8.23 -9.40
N LEU A 128 -3.70 7.20 -8.57
CA LEU A 128 -4.24 7.15 -7.19
C LEU A 128 -3.23 7.60 -6.13
N VAL A 129 -2.07 8.09 -6.53
CA VAL A 129 -1.00 8.50 -5.61
C VAL A 129 -0.90 10.01 -5.56
N ASP A 130 -0.96 10.59 -4.36
CA ASP A 130 -0.75 12.02 -4.15
C ASP A 130 0.69 12.36 -3.80
N GLU A 131 1.41 11.44 -3.16
CA GLU A 131 2.79 11.67 -2.77
C GLU A 131 3.63 10.38 -2.78
N TYR A 132 4.85 10.48 -3.25
CA TYR A 132 5.85 9.40 -3.21
C TYR A 132 6.93 9.75 -2.20
N LEU A 133 7.24 8.80 -1.32
CA LEU A 133 8.37 8.85 -0.40
C LEU A 133 9.38 7.79 -0.82
N PHE A 134 10.54 8.22 -1.31
CA PHE A 134 11.63 7.32 -1.68
C PHE A 134 12.75 7.42 -0.66
N TYR A 135 13.21 6.27 -0.22
CA TYR A 135 14.42 6.14 0.57
C TYR A 135 15.48 5.46 -0.29
N LEU A 136 16.55 6.18 -0.58
CA LEU A 136 17.63 5.74 -1.46
C LEU A 136 18.89 5.52 -0.64
N ALA A 137 19.30 4.26 -0.51
CA ALA A 137 20.62 3.91 -0.01
C ALA A 137 21.67 4.16 -1.13
N PRO A 138 22.86 4.67 -0.80
CA PRO A 138 23.93 4.92 -1.78
C PRO A 138 24.70 3.62 -2.12
N ASP A 139 23.94 2.59 -2.52
CA ASP A 139 24.47 1.26 -2.85
C ASP A 139 24.10 0.87 -4.29
N LEU A 140 25.00 0.20 -4.99
CA LEU A 140 24.79 -0.31 -6.34
C LEU A 140 24.40 -1.78 -6.28
N LEU A 141 23.18 -2.12 -6.72
CA LEU A 141 22.65 -3.48 -6.68
C LEU A 141 22.81 -4.25 -8.01
N GLY A 142 23.23 -3.60 -9.06
CA GLY A 142 23.35 -4.20 -10.40
C GLY A 142 21.99 -4.52 -11.04
N SER A 143 22.02 -5.21 -12.18
CA SER A 143 20.84 -5.49 -13.02
C SER A 143 19.90 -6.55 -12.45
N GLY A 144 20.30 -7.31 -11.43
CA GLY A 144 19.48 -8.32 -10.75
C GLY A 144 18.54 -7.74 -9.67
N GLY A 145 18.63 -6.44 -9.41
CA GLY A 145 17.76 -5.75 -8.44
C GLY A 145 16.31 -5.71 -8.89
N ARG A 146 15.37 -5.74 -7.91
CA ARG A 146 13.93 -5.54 -8.20
C ARG A 146 13.66 -4.06 -8.43
N GLY A 147 12.90 -3.74 -9.48
CA GLY A 147 12.40 -2.38 -9.69
C GLY A 147 11.45 -1.93 -8.58
N MET A 148 11.39 -0.63 -8.31
CA MET A 148 10.45 -0.06 -7.32
C MET A 148 8.99 -0.12 -7.78
N PHE A 149 8.74 -0.11 -9.09
CA PHE A 149 7.40 -0.12 -9.70
C PHE A 149 7.35 -1.05 -10.91
N GLU A 150 6.31 -1.87 -10.98
CA GLU A 150 5.93 -2.59 -12.20
C GLU A 150 4.89 -1.75 -12.96
N LEU A 151 5.35 -0.92 -13.89
CA LEU A 151 4.50 -0.06 -14.72
C LEU A 151 4.31 -0.70 -16.10
N ARG A 152 3.17 -1.34 -16.30
CA ARG A 152 2.80 -1.89 -17.60
C ARG A 152 2.29 -0.77 -18.50
N GLY A 153 2.81 -0.68 -19.72
CA GLY A 153 2.37 0.30 -20.71
C GLY A 153 3.31 1.49 -20.91
N ILE A 154 4.31 1.69 -20.06
CA ILE A 154 5.38 2.67 -20.33
C ILE A 154 6.35 2.03 -21.33
N ARG A 155 6.26 2.46 -22.60
CA ARG A 155 7.14 1.99 -23.68
C ARG A 155 8.08 3.09 -24.18
N ASN A 156 7.69 4.32 -24.03
CA ASN A 156 8.42 5.49 -24.48
C ASN A 156 8.50 6.53 -23.38
N LEU A 157 9.42 7.48 -23.52
CA LEU A 157 9.59 8.55 -22.55
C LEU A 157 8.32 9.44 -22.40
N VAL A 158 7.49 9.53 -23.43
CA VAL A 158 6.22 10.28 -23.40
C VAL A 158 5.20 9.62 -22.44
N ASP A 159 5.28 8.29 -22.25
CA ASP A 159 4.35 7.54 -21.39
C ASP A 159 4.72 7.65 -19.89
N ARG A 160 5.85 8.30 -19.57
CA ARG A 160 6.32 8.43 -18.19
C ARG A 160 5.31 9.12 -17.30
N ILE A 161 5.32 8.79 -16.01
CA ILE A 161 4.64 9.54 -14.97
C ILE A 161 5.62 10.61 -14.47
N PRO A 162 5.44 11.90 -14.82
CA PRO A 162 6.35 12.95 -14.36
C PRO A 162 6.11 13.24 -12.89
N LEU A 163 7.21 13.40 -12.12
CA LEU A 163 7.18 13.73 -10.71
C LEU A 163 7.90 15.05 -10.47
N GLU A 164 7.41 15.83 -9.51
CA GLU A 164 8.05 17.04 -9.01
C GLU A 164 8.62 16.79 -7.61
N ILE A 165 9.89 17.12 -7.43
CA ILE A 165 10.57 16.99 -6.13
C ILE A 165 10.10 18.12 -5.23
N GLN A 166 9.47 17.79 -4.10
CA GLN A 166 9.04 18.72 -3.07
C GLN A 166 10.10 18.90 -2.00
N GLU A 167 10.81 17.83 -1.65
CA GLU A 167 11.83 17.86 -0.61
C GLU A 167 12.89 16.80 -0.86
N VAL A 168 14.13 17.15 -0.52
CA VAL A 168 15.26 16.21 -0.44
C VAL A 168 15.88 16.35 0.94
N GLN A 169 15.96 15.25 1.68
CA GLN A 169 16.57 15.21 3.01
C GLN A 169 17.60 14.09 3.10
N GLN A 170 18.76 14.40 3.64
CA GLN A 170 19.75 13.39 3.97
C GLN A 170 19.48 12.82 5.37
N LEU A 171 19.37 11.49 5.47
CA LEU A 171 19.14 10.74 6.70
C LEU A 171 20.32 9.78 6.93
N GLY A 172 21.32 10.25 7.64
CA GLY A 172 22.58 9.52 7.76
C GLY A 172 23.28 9.39 6.41
N ARG A 173 23.46 8.15 5.91
CA ARG A 173 24.01 7.91 4.57
C ARG A 173 22.95 7.91 3.47
N ASP A 174 21.68 7.78 3.82
CA ASP A 174 20.58 7.63 2.88
C ASP A 174 19.95 8.98 2.50
N LEU A 175 19.24 9.01 1.37
CA LEU A 175 18.42 10.14 0.95
C LEU A 175 16.95 9.78 1.07
N ARG A 176 16.17 10.69 1.67
CA ARG A 176 14.72 10.69 1.56
C ARG A 176 14.28 11.72 0.53
N LEU A 177 13.51 11.31 -0.45
CA LEU A 177 12.90 12.19 -1.45
C LEU A 177 11.38 12.17 -1.23
N ARG A 178 10.78 13.36 -1.17
CA ARG A 178 9.35 13.55 -1.22
C ARG A 178 8.96 14.16 -2.56
N LEU A 179 8.10 13.48 -3.32
CA LEU A 179 7.74 13.87 -4.68
C LEU A 179 6.23 13.81 -4.87
N ARG A 180 5.72 14.64 -5.77
CA ARG A 180 4.32 14.61 -6.19
C ARG A 180 4.18 14.35 -7.68
N PRO A 181 3.13 13.63 -8.12
CA PRO A 181 2.86 13.49 -9.54
C PRO A 181 2.46 14.85 -10.15
N VAL A 182 2.99 15.15 -11.31
CA VAL A 182 2.55 16.31 -12.10
C VAL A 182 1.27 15.89 -12.83
N ARG A 183 0.12 16.29 -12.28
CA ARG A 183 -1.17 16.03 -12.91
C ARG A 183 -1.29 16.87 -14.18
N ARG A 184 -1.62 16.21 -15.30
CA ARG A 184 -1.91 16.93 -16.54
C ARG A 184 -3.28 17.60 -16.39
N SER A 185 -3.31 18.91 -16.59
CA SER A 185 -4.53 19.71 -16.68
C SER A 185 -5.31 19.36 -17.96
#